data_8aaf14ee9e91aa073b4d5259b55ce724
#
_entry.id   8aaf14ee9e91aa073b4d5259b55ce724
#
_cell.length_a   1.000
_cell.length_b   1.000
_cell.length_c   1.000
_cell.angle_alpha   90.00
_cell.angle_beta   90.00
_cell.angle_gamma   90.00
#
_symmetry.space_group_name_H-M   'P 1'
#
loop_
_entity.id
_entity.type
_entity.pdbx_description
1 polymer ?
#
loop_
_entity_poly.entity_id
_entity_poly.type
_entity_poly.pdbx_seq_one_letter_code
_entity_poly.pdbx_strand_id
1 'polypeptide(L)'
;WVYKINNKKFSPIKNDNNNQLQASVIAYCDKKISLAMNGNKVFRIINKNDSIDLLFQLDEKEVISAIDYDGINKIWVGTTTGMGYYDIKEKRYFKIRSQLFNDITALRYEPSSERIWICAQNQLFSYCIKENRFIQWNRSDGFYPNEIIFTYQQRAEKNSQYLYFGGIEGLVRINTDIPEPNEPDPEIALYSIELNGQPYTSGIDTQNIKVPWEHNALALRVYIKNKDIFQRVP
;
A
#
# COMPACT_ATOMS: atom_id res chain seq x y z
N TRP A 1 -13.51 -24.32 0.86
CA TRP A 1 -14.55 -24.98 1.64
C TRP A 1 -15.31 -23.95 2.45
N VAL A 2 -16.63 -24.02 2.47
CA VAL A 2 -17.50 -23.22 3.34
C VAL A 2 -18.07 -24.13 4.43
N TYR A 3 -17.95 -23.70 5.68
CA TYR A 3 -18.60 -24.40 6.79
C TYR A 3 -20.00 -23.81 7.01
N LYS A 4 -21.02 -24.65 6.81
CA LYS A 4 -22.40 -24.25 7.07
C LYS A 4 -22.78 -24.57 8.50
N ILE A 5 -22.92 -23.51 9.33
CA ILE A 5 -23.22 -23.63 10.77
C ILE A 5 -24.52 -24.44 11.01
N ASN A 6 -25.55 -24.21 10.19
CA ASN A 6 -26.87 -24.82 10.41
C ASN A 6 -26.86 -26.34 10.23
N ASN A 7 -26.03 -26.89 9.37
CA ASN A 7 -25.96 -28.34 9.13
C ASN A 7 -24.62 -28.96 9.49
N LYS A 8 -23.72 -28.18 10.08
CA LYS A 8 -22.37 -28.60 10.58
C LYS A 8 -21.55 -29.36 9.50
N LYS A 9 -21.68 -28.93 8.25
CA LYS A 9 -20.98 -29.56 7.11
C LYS A 9 -20.10 -28.58 6.38
N PHE A 10 -18.95 -29.07 5.91
CA PHE A 10 -18.12 -28.36 4.94
C PHE A 10 -18.62 -28.65 3.53
N SER A 11 -18.73 -27.63 2.72
CA SER A 11 -19.07 -27.73 1.30
C SER A 11 -18.00 -27.04 0.46
N PRO A 12 -17.53 -27.63 -0.64
CA PRO A 12 -16.65 -26.95 -1.56
C PRO A 12 -17.39 -25.82 -2.27
N ILE A 13 -16.71 -24.68 -2.44
CA ILE A 13 -17.18 -23.63 -3.34
C ILE A 13 -16.72 -24.02 -4.74
N LYS A 14 -17.63 -24.01 -5.71
CA LYS A 14 -17.37 -24.40 -7.08
C LYS A 14 -17.68 -23.23 -8.01
N ASN A 15 -16.92 -23.13 -9.09
CA ASN A 15 -17.25 -22.23 -10.20
C ASN A 15 -18.32 -22.85 -11.11
N ASP A 16 -18.77 -22.08 -12.11
CA ASP A 16 -19.80 -22.53 -13.08
C ASP A 16 -19.39 -23.82 -13.85
N ASN A 17 -18.09 -24.07 -13.97
CA ASN A 17 -17.55 -25.30 -14.57
C ASN A 17 -17.38 -26.45 -13.56
N ASN A 18 -17.97 -26.35 -12.38
CA ASN A 18 -17.91 -27.36 -11.31
C ASN A 18 -16.49 -27.59 -10.72
N ASN A 19 -15.52 -26.74 -11.03
CA ASN A 19 -14.16 -26.79 -10.49
C ASN A 19 -14.09 -26.14 -9.11
N GLN A 20 -13.32 -26.75 -8.20
CA GLN A 20 -13.09 -26.17 -6.89
C GLN A 20 -12.19 -24.94 -6.98
N LEU A 21 -12.55 -23.87 -6.27
CA LEU A 21 -11.70 -22.70 -6.12
C LEU A 21 -10.56 -23.01 -5.13
N GLN A 22 -9.33 -22.82 -5.58
CA GLN A 22 -8.17 -22.75 -4.71
C GLN A 22 -7.91 -21.26 -4.42
N ALA A 23 -8.25 -20.80 -3.23
CA ALA A 23 -8.01 -19.42 -2.84
C ALA A 23 -6.84 -19.36 -1.87
N SER A 24 -5.93 -18.41 -2.09
CA SER A 24 -4.82 -18.11 -1.16
C SER A 24 -5.29 -17.29 0.03
N VAL A 25 -6.22 -16.35 -0.20
CA VAL A 25 -6.81 -15.50 0.83
C VAL A 25 -8.30 -15.30 0.57
N ILE A 26 -9.08 -15.25 1.64
CA ILE A 26 -10.49 -14.87 1.61
C ILE A 26 -10.64 -13.61 2.48
N ALA A 27 -11.13 -12.53 1.89
CA ALA A 27 -11.49 -11.32 2.59
C ALA A 27 -13.02 -11.24 2.75
N TYR A 28 -13.46 -11.11 4.00
CA TYR A 28 -14.85 -10.81 4.30
C TYR A 28 -15.04 -9.30 4.34
N CYS A 29 -15.68 -8.76 3.33
CA CYS A 29 -15.76 -7.31 3.14
C CYS A 29 -17.00 -6.68 3.78
N ASP A 30 -18.14 -7.34 3.69
CA ASP A 30 -19.36 -7.02 4.44
C ASP A 30 -20.37 -8.18 4.34
N LYS A 31 -21.60 -7.98 4.84
CA LYS A 31 -22.67 -9.00 4.74
C LYS A 31 -23.06 -9.36 3.30
N LYS A 32 -22.62 -8.59 2.31
CA LYS A 32 -23.04 -8.72 0.91
C LYS A 32 -21.94 -9.25 0.00
N ILE A 33 -20.67 -8.94 0.29
CA ILE A 33 -19.54 -9.26 -0.59
C ILE A 33 -18.48 -10.00 0.20
N SER A 34 -18.19 -11.22 -0.23
CA SER A 34 -17.01 -11.97 0.17
C SER A 34 -16.12 -12.14 -1.06
N LEU A 35 -14.84 -11.87 -0.91
CA LEU A 35 -13.86 -11.93 -1.98
C LEU A 35 -12.87 -13.06 -1.71
N ALA A 36 -12.43 -13.70 -2.77
CA ALA A 36 -11.35 -14.68 -2.73
C ALA A 36 -10.33 -14.34 -3.82
N MET A 37 -9.05 -14.55 -3.54
CA MET A 37 -8.00 -14.33 -4.53
C MET A 37 -7.18 -15.58 -4.78
N ASN A 38 -6.70 -15.72 -6.01
CA ASN A 38 -5.78 -16.77 -6.43
C ASN A 38 -4.85 -16.25 -7.53
N GLY A 39 -3.56 -16.14 -7.22
CA GLY A 39 -2.57 -15.56 -8.13
C GLY A 39 -2.93 -14.12 -8.51
N ASN A 40 -3.21 -13.89 -9.78
CA ASN A 40 -3.60 -12.57 -10.32
C ASN A 40 -5.12 -12.38 -10.47
N LYS A 41 -5.94 -13.27 -9.90
CA LYS A 41 -7.40 -13.28 -10.06
C LYS A 41 -8.11 -12.97 -8.75
N VAL A 42 -9.18 -12.19 -8.84
CA VAL A 42 -10.11 -11.95 -7.73
C VAL A 42 -11.49 -12.44 -8.10
N PHE A 43 -12.08 -13.19 -7.20
CA PHE A 43 -13.39 -13.78 -7.32
C PHE A 43 -14.33 -13.20 -6.28
N ARG A 44 -15.60 -13.04 -6.66
CA ARG A 44 -16.69 -12.75 -5.73
C ARG A 44 -17.39 -14.04 -5.34
N ILE A 45 -17.56 -14.26 -4.05
CA ILE A 45 -18.31 -15.38 -3.51
C ILE A 45 -19.77 -14.97 -3.36
N ILE A 46 -20.67 -15.73 -3.98
CA ILE A 46 -22.12 -15.47 -3.91
C ILE A 46 -22.71 -16.43 -2.87
N ASN A 47 -23.04 -15.90 -1.70
CA ASN A 47 -23.49 -16.72 -0.56
C ASN A 47 -24.81 -17.46 -0.78
N LYS A 48 -25.66 -17.02 -1.73
CA LYS A 48 -26.95 -17.67 -1.97
C LYS A 48 -26.84 -19.07 -2.57
N ASN A 49 -25.88 -19.28 -3.47
CA ASN A 49 -25.76 -20.50 -4.26
C ASN A 49 -24.41 -21.22 -4.04
N ASP A 50 -23.58 -20.76 -3.10
CA ASP A 50 -22.19 -21.23 -2.93
C ASP A 50 -21.39 -21.16 -4.26
N SER A 51 -21.73 -20.21 -5.14
CA SER A 51 -21.09 -20.01 -6.42
C SER A 51 -20.05 -18.90 -6.35
N ILE A 52 -19.17 -18.88 -7.32
CA ILE A 52 -18.11 -17.87 -7.44
C ILE A 52 -18.09 -17.31 -8.85
N ASP A 53 -17.94 -16.00 -8.93
CA ASP A 53 -17.75 -15.29 -10.20
C ASP A 53 -16.35 -14.71 -10.25
N LEU A 54 -15.68 -14.82 -11.39
CA LEU A 54 -14.47 -14.05 -11.65
C LEU A 54 -14.86 -12.58 -11.74
N LEU A 55 -14.33 -11.76 -10.82
CA LEU A 55 -14.63 -10.35 -10.78
C LEU A 55 -13.67 -9.56 -11.69
N PHE A 56 -12.37 -9.84 -11.57
CA PHE A 56 -11.35 -9.30 -12.45
C PHE A 56 -10.06 -10.14 -12.40
N GLN A 57 -9.19 -9.90 -13.36
CA GLN A 57 -7.87 -10.49 -13.45
C GLN A 57 -6.86 -9.38 -13.80
N LEU A 58 -5.72 -9.39 -13.12
CA LEU A 58 -4.56 -8.55 -13.42
C LEU A 58 -3.65 -9.22 -14.46
N ASP A 59 -2.62 -8.52 -14.87
CA ASP A 59 -1.60 -9.08 -15.76
C ASP A 59 -0.94 -10.32 -15.14
N GLU A 60 -0.47 -11.24 -15.97
CA GLU A 60 0.10 -12.53 -15.50
C GLU A 60 1.33 -12.37 -14.60
N LYS A 61 2.02 -11.24 -14.70
CA LYS A 61 3.20 -10.92 -13.89
C LYS A 61 2.85 -10.39 -12.48
N GLU A 62 1.60 -10.07 -12.25
CA GLU A 62 1.13 -9.51 -10.99
C GLU A 62 0.57 -10.64 -10.10
N VAL A 63 1.10 -10.78 -8.89
CA VAL A 63 0.54 -11.68 -7.88
C VAL A 63 -0.15 -10.86 -6.82
N ILE A 64 -1.43 -11.11 -6.61
CA ILE A 64 -2.23 -10.43 -5.59
C ILE A 64 -1.91 -11.09 -4.24
N SER A 65 -1.48 -10.28 -3.28
CA SER A 65 -1.12 -10.71 -1.92
C SER A 65 -2.09 -10.21 -0.85
N ALA A 66 -2.76 -9.08 -1.09
CA ALA A 66 -3.71 -8.50 -0.17
C ALA A 66 -4.88 -7.84 -0.89
N ILE A 67 -6.08 -7.95 -0.32
CA ILE A 67 -7.28 -7.29 -0.81
C ILE A 67 -8.11 -6.75 0.34
N ASP A 68 -8.74 -5.60 0.15
CA ASP A 68 -9.79 -5.08 1.03
C ASP A 68 -10.82 -4.28 0.23
N TYR A 69 -12.01 -4.12 0.80
CA TYR A 69 -13.13 -3.43 0.17
C TYR A 69 -13.51 -2.19 0.98
N ASP A 70 -13.68 -1.05 0.33
CA ASP A 70 -14.03 0.21 1.00
C ASP A 70 -15.49 0.26 1.52
N GLY A 71 -16.29 -0.74 1.19
CA GLY A 71 -17.71 -0.79 1.56
C GLY A 71 -18.61 -0.01 0.59
N ILE A 72 -18.07 0.64 -0.43
CA ILE A 72 -18.79 1.49 -1.37
C ILE A 72 -18.67 0.98 -2.80
N ASN A 73 -17.46 1.02 -3.36
CA ASN A 73 -17.25 0.76 -4.80
C ASN A 73 -15.86 0.26 -5.17
N LYS A 74 -14.85 0.41 -4.31
CA LYS A 74 -13.48 0.09 -4.66
C LYS A 74 -12.98 -1.12 -3.89
N ILE A 75 -12.39 -2.06 -4.63
CA ILE A 75 -11.63 -3.17 -4.07
C ILE A 75 -10.17 -2.78 -4.17
N TRP A 76 -9.56 -2.53 -3.03
CA TRP A 76 -8.15 -2.22 -2.90
C TRP A 76 -7.33 -3.49 -3.01
N VAL A 77 -6.24 -3.42 -3.77
CA VAL A 77 -5.43 -4.58 -4.15
C VAL A 77 -3.97 -4.26 -3.90
N GLY A 78 -3.32 -5.09 -3.09
CA GLY A 78 -1.88 -5.13 -2.93
C GLY A 78 -1.30 -6.28 -3.75
N THR A 79 -0.20 -6.02 -4.43
CA THR A 79 0.49 -6.99 -5.28
C THR A 79 1.99 -7.01 -5.00
N THR A 80 2.69 -7.95 -5.60
CA THR A 80 4.16 -8.02 -5.58
C THR A 80 4.84 -6.82 -6.26
N THR A 81 4.12 -6.04 -7.06
CA THR A 81 4.66 -4.88 -7.79
C THR A 81 4.10 -3.53 -7.34
N GLY A 82 3.31 -3.50 -6.28
CA GLY A 82 2.71 -2.29 -5.72
C GLY A 82 1.22 -2.42 -5.45
N MET A 83 0.47 -1.34 -5.54
CA MET A 83 -0.96 -1.32 -5.22
C MET A 83 -1.82 -0.68 -6.31
N GLY A 84 -3.11 -0.91 -6.18
CA GLY A 84 -4.15 -0.26 -6.97
C GLY A 84 -5.53 -0.53 -6.42
N TYR A 85 -6.54 -0.20 -7.17
CA TYR A 85 -7.92 -0.55 -6.85
C TYR A 85 -8.72 -0.94 -8.10
N TYR A 86 -9.64 -1.84 -7.92
CA TYR A 86 -10.65 -2.16 -8.92
C TYR A 86 -11.94 -1.41 -8.59
N ASP A 87 -12.41 -0.59 -9.54
CA ASP A 87 -13.69 0.10 -9.44
C ASP A 87 -14.79 -0.84 -9.94
N ILE A 88 -15.73 -1.18 -9.06
CA ILE A 88 -16.81 -2.12 -9.36
C ILE A 88 -17.80 -1.55 -10.39
N LYS A 89 -18.05 -0.23 -10.37
CA LYS A 89 -18.98 0.42 -11.29
C LYS A 89 -18.38 0.57 -12.67
N GLU A 90 -17.12 1.00 -12.74
CA GLU A 90 -16.40 1.17 -14.00
C GLU A 90 -15.88 -0.15 -14.57
N LYS A 91 -15.86 -1.21 -13.74
CA LYS A 91 -15.31 -2.53 -14.08
C LYS A 91 -13.87 -2.44 -14.59
N ARG A 92 -13.07 -1.60 -13.95
CA ARG A 92 -11.72 -1.30 -14.37
C ARG A 92 -10.75 -1.27 -13.17
N TYR A 93 -9.53 -1.75 -13.40
CA TYR A 93 -8.43 -1.66 -12.44
C TYR A 93 -7.62 -0.39 -12.69
N PHE A 94 -7.29 0.32 -11.60
CA PHE A 94 -6.46 1.51 -11.58
C PHE A 94 -5.23 1.24 -10.74
N LYS A 95 -4.06 1.26 -11.38
CA LYS A 95 -2.77 1.09 -10.69
C LYS A 95 -2.33 2.43 -10.09
N ILE A 96 -1.95 2.41 -8.81
CA ILE A 96 -1.35 3.54 -8.11
C ILE A 96 0.16 3.35 -8.17
N ARG A 97 0.84 4.30 -8.82
CA ARG A 97 2.30 4.23 -8.95
C ARG A 97 2.95 4.71 -7.66
N SER A 98 3.86 3.91 -7.14
CA SER A 98 4.76 4.26 -6.04
C SER A 98 6.14 3.70 -6.35
N GLN A 99 7.17 4.43 -5.97
CA GLN A 99 8.56 3.94 -5.98
C GLN A 99 9.03 3.58 -4.57
N LEU A 100 8.17 3.77 -3.56
CA LEU A 100 8.53 3.59 -2.16
C LEU A 100 8.56 2.13 -1.73
N PHE A 101 7.73 1.30 -2.34
CA PHE A 101 7.59 -0.11 -1.96
C PHE A 101 7.03 -0.97 -3.10
N ASN A 102 7.29 -2.25 -2.98
CA ASN A 102 6.68 -3.37 -3.69
C ASN A 102 6.39 -4.48 -2.65
N ASP A 103 6.05 -5.67 -3.07
CA ASP A 103 5.82 -6.84 -2.20
C ASP A 103 4.90 -6.52 -1.00
N ILE A 104 3.70 -6.05 -1.31
CA ILE A 104 2.69 -5.78 -0.28
C ILE A 104 2.25 -7.09 0.33
N THR A 105 2.38 -7.21 1.65
CA THR A 105 1.96 -8.41 2.41
C THR A 105 0.60 -8.25 3.07
N ALA A 106 0.23 -7.03 3.42
CA ALA A 106 -1.04 -6.74 4.07
C ALA A 106 -1.55 -5.35 3.67
N LEU A 107 -2.87 -5.22 3.53
CA LEU A 107 -3.53 -3.98 3.15
C LEU A 107 -4.86 -3.85 3.88
N ARG A 108 -5.19 -2.62 4.33
CA ARG A 108 -6.45 -2.34 5.01
C ARG A 108 -6.98 -0.96 4.70
N TYR A 109 -8.22 -0.87 4.28
CA TYR A 109 -8.96 0.38 4.18
C TYR A 109 -9.50 0.81 5.55
N GLU A 110 -9.24 2.04 5.91
CA GLU A 110 -9.73 2.66 7.14
C GLU A 110 -10.68 3.81 6.77
N PRO A 111 -12.00 3.67 7.07
CA PRO A 111 -13.01 4.58 6.57
C PRO A 111 -13.05 5.95 7.28
N SER A 112 -12.59 6.08 8.52
CA SER A 112 -12.71 7.34 9.27
C SER A 112 -11.80 8.43 8.74
N SER A 113 -10.59 8.07 8.33
CA SER A 113 -9.61 8.98 7.72
C SER A 113 -9.48 8.82 6.21
N GLU A 114 -10.23 7.90 5.58
CA GLU A 114 -10.13 7.55 4.16
C GLU A 114 -8.69 7.18 3.75
N ARG A 115 -8.05 6.33 4.55
CA ARG A 115 -6.69 5.86 4.32
C ARG A 115 -6.63 4.39 4.01
N ILE A 116 -5.61 4.02 3.23
CA ILE A 116 -5.20 2.63 3.08
C ILE A 116 -3.92 2.43 3.89
N TRP A 117 -3.98 1.56 4.88
CA TRP A 117 -2.80 1.10 5.61
C TRP A 117 -2.18 -0.08 4.88
N ILE A 118 -0.86 -0.05 4.72
CA ILE A 118 -0.13 -0.95 3.84
C ILE A 118 1.10 -1.44 4.59
N CYS A 119 1.27 -2.76 4.63
CA CYS A 119 2.53 -3.37 5.04
C CYS A 119 3.25 -3.92 3.81
N ALA A 120 4.48 -3.52 3.62
CA ALA A 120 5.32 -3.94 2.51
C ALA A 120 6.78 -3.97 2.97
N GLN A 121 7.52 -5.02 2.65
CA GLN A 121 8.96 -5.14 2.96
C GLN A 121 9.30 -4.83 4.44
N ASN A 122 8.48 -5.35 5.36
CA ASN A 122 8.60 -5.12 6.83
C ASN A 122 8.44 -3.65 7.26
N GLN A 123 7.87 -2.81 6.42
CA GLN A 123 7.60 -1.40 6.67
C GLN A 123 6.11 -1.14 6.67
N LEU A 124 5.71 -0.09 7.36
CA LEU A 124 4.34 0.38 7.43
C LEU A 124 4.19 1.69 6.66
N PHE A 125 3.19 1.73 5.81
CA PHE A 125 2.80 2.92 5.07
C PHE A 125 1.31 3.20 5.26
N SER A 126 0.91 4.44 5.08
CA SER A 126 -0.47 4.80 4.82
C SER A 126 -0.60 5.62 3.55
N TYR A 127 -1.65 5.38 2.78
CA TYR A 127 -1.99 6.14 1.59
C TYR A 127 -3.22 7.00 1.86
N CYS A 128 -3.05 8.31 1.82
CA CYS A 128 -4.15 9.28 1.94
C CYS A 128 -4.83 9.39 0.58
N ILE A 129 -6.06 8.89 0.48
CA ILE A 129 -6.78 8.83 -0.80
C ILE A 129 -7.07 10.24 -1.35
N LYS A 130 -7.46 11.18 -0.48
CA LYS A 130 -7.80 12.56 -0.87
C LYS A 130 -6.60 13.33 -1.42
N GLU A 131 -5.44 13.12 -0.82
CA GLU A 131 -4.22 13.87 -1.14
C GLU A 131 -3.35 13.15 -2.16
N ASN A 132 -3.70 11.91 -2.50
CA ASN A 132 -2.90 11.04 -3.36
C ASN A 132 -1.44 10.94 -2.89
N ARG A 133 -1.23 10.80 -1.58
CA ARG A 133 0.07 10.86 -0.92
C ARG A 133 0.30 9.65 -0.04
N PHE A 134 1.54 9.12 -0.07
CA PHE A 134 2.00 8.09 0.84
C PHE A 134 2.72 8.70 2.03
N ILE A 135 2.53 8.10 3.20
CA ILE A 135 3.24 8.40 4.44
C ILE A 135 3.90 7.10 4.89
N GLN A 136 5.19 7.15 5.18
CA GLN A 136 5.91 6.05 5.79
C GLN A 136 5.94 6.23 7.30
N TRP A 137 5.63 5.16 8.02
CA TRP A 137 5.66 5.12 9.48
C TRP A 137 6.89 4.34 9.94
N ASN A 138 7.60 4.84 10.92
CA ASN A 138 8.88 4.29 11.36
C ASN A 138 9.00 4.24 12.88
N ARG A 139 10.18 3.92 13.40
CA ARG A 139 10.43 3.77 14.85
C ARG A 139 10.15 5.05 15.64
N SER A 140 10.40 6.22 15.10
CA SER A 140 10.09 7.49 15.78
C SER A 140 8.58 7.70 15.95
N ASP A 141 7.79 7.07 15.10
CA ASP A 141 6.32 7.07 15.16
C ASP A 141 5.78 5.90 15.99
N GLY A 142 6.67 5.09 16.59
CA GLY A 142 6.32 3.93 17.40
C GLY A 142 6.16 2.63 16.62
N PHE A 143 6.43 2.61 15.33
CA PHE A 143 6.38 1.38 14.54
C PHE A 143 7.75 0.71 14.50
N TYR A 144 7.81 -0.53 14.95
CA TYR A 144 8.99 -1.38 14.82
C TYR A 144 8.81 -2.32 13.61
N PRO A 145 9.81 -2.39 12.71
CA PRO A 145 9.76 -3.30 11.58
C PRO A 145 9.46 -4.72 12.04
N ASN A 146 8.48 -5.33 11.38
CA ASN A 146 8.02 -6.69 11.65
C ASN A 146 7.50 -7.29 10.34
N GLU A 147 7.74 -8.57 10.13
CA GLU A 147 7.15 -9.28 8.99
C GLU A 147 5.65 -9.47 9.22
N ILE A 148 4.87 -8.54 8.68
CA ILE A 148 3.41 -8.56 8.79
C ILE A 148 2.83 -9.52 7.74
N ILE A 149 2.02 -10.47 8.19
CA ILE A 149 1.43 -11.51 7.35
C ILE A 149 -0.06 -11.28 7.12
N PHE A 150 -0.76 -10.67 8.10
CA PHE A 150 -2.20 -10.43 7.99
C PHE A 150 -2.64 -9.15 8.68
N THR A 151 -3.82 -8.66 8.31
CA THR A 151 -4.47 -7.52 8.96
C THR A 151 -5.82 -7.93 9.51
N TYR A 152 -6.20 -7.33 10.62
CA TYR A 152 -7.52 -7.45 11.20
C TYR A 152 -8.04 -6.08 11.66
N GLN A 153 -9.29 -5.81 11.37
CA GLN A 153 -10.02 -4.68 11.93
C GLN A 153 -11.35 -5.18 12.50
N GLN A 154 -11.62 -4.84 13.73
CA GLN A 154 -12.92 -5.15 14.31
C GLN A 154 -13.98 -4.24 13.72
N ARG A 155 -14.71 -4.74 12.73
CA ARG A 155 -15.79 -3.97 12.06
C ARG A 155 -17.09 -3.88 12.87
N ALA A 156 -17.19 -4.63 13.97
CA ALA A 156 -18.42 -4.70 14.78
C ALA A 156 -18.76 -3.38 15.48
N GLU A 157 -17.78 -2.57 15.76
CA GLU A 157 -17.94 -1.23 16.30
C GLU A 157 -17.68 -0.22 15.19
N LYS A 158 -18.70 0.54 14.80
CA LYS A 158 -18.65 1.57 13.77
C LYS A 158 -17.55 2.63 13.98
N ASN A 159 -16.89 2.62 15.14
CA ASN A 159 -15.86 3.57 15.58
C ASN A 159 -14.63 2.85 16.14
N SER A 160 -14.24 1.68 15.61
CA SER A 160 -12.98 1.09 16.04
C SER A 160 -11.82 1.95 15.56
N GLN A 161 -11.22 2.69 16.47
CA GLN A 161 -10.02 3.52 16.27
C GLN A 161 -8.75 2.68 16.11
N TYR A 162 -8.86 1.35 16.11
CA TYR A 162 -7.70 0.48 16.10
C TYR A 162 -7.69 -0.48 14.92
N LEU A 163 -6.55 -0.54 14.27
CA LEU A 163 -6.16 -1.58 13.33
C LEU A 163 -5.16 -2.52 13.98
N TYR A 164 -5.24 -3.79 13.62
CA TYR A 164 -4.32 -4.81 14.10
C TYR A 164 -3.61 -5.45 12.92
N PHE A 165 -2.30 -5.54 13.02
CA PHE A 165 -1.43 -6.18 12.05
C PHE A 165 -0.69 -7.30 12.75
N GLY A 166 -0.85 -8.53 12.27
CA GLY A 166 -0.21 -9.71 12.81
C GLY A 166 1.01 -10.10 12.01
N GLY A 167 2.10 -10.34 12.70
CA GLY A 167 3.36 -10.74 12.10
C GLY A 167 4.06 -11.83 12.90
N ILE A 168 5.25 -12.22 12.46
CA ILE A 168 6.05 -13.27 13.09
C ILE A 168 6.44 -12.88 14.53
N GLU A 169 6.76 -11.63 14.77
CA GLU A 169 7.19 -11.12 16.08
C GLU A 169 6.02 -10.69 16.98
N GLY A 170 4.77 -10.88 16.53
CA GLY A 170 3.59 -10.59 17.33
C GLY A 170 2.56 -9.71 16.65
N LEU A 171 1.83 -8.95 17.46
CA LEU A 171 0.69 -8.12 17.05
C LEU A 171 1.03 -6.64 17.19
N VAL A 172 0.89 -5.90 16.11
CA VAL A 172 0.95 -4.44 16.11
C VAL A 172 -0.47 -3.88 16.15
N ARG A 173 -0.74 -2.99 17.10
CA ARG A 173 -1.99 -2.24 17.20
C ARG A 173 -1.74 -0.79 16.81
N ILE A 174 -2.45 -0.30 15.83
CA ILE A 174 -2.36 1.08 15.35
C ILE A 174 -3.62 1.83 15.77
N ASN A 175 -3.45 2.98 16.40
CA ASN A 175 -4.54 3.93 16.58
C ASN A 175 -4.70 4.74 15.29
N THR A 176 -5.86 4.70 14.66
CA THR A 176 -6.09 5.38 13.36
C THR A 176 -6.27 6.89 13.49
N ASP A 177 -6.50 7.39 14.71
CA ASP A 177 -6.55 8.84 15.00
C ASP A 177 -5.16 9.46 15.25
N ILE A 178 -4.10 8.69 15.00
CA ILE A 178 -2.73 9.21 15.15
C ILE A 178 -2.50 10.37 14.18
N PRO A 179 -1.98 11.52 14.66
CA PRO A 179 -1.61 12.60 13.77
C PRO A 179 -0.52 12.16 12.80
N GLU A 180 -0.55 12.72 11.61
CA GLU A 180 0.50 12.44 10.63
C GLU A 180 1.85 12.87 11.18
N PRO A 181 2.92 12.12 10.84
CA PRO A 181 4.27 12.57 11.15
C PRO A 181 4.47 13.98 10.57
N ASN A 182 4.83 14.90 11.39
CA ASN A 182 5.15 16.25 10.94
C ASN A 182 6.57 16.25 10.35
N GLU A 183 6.68 15.77 9.13
CA GLU A 183 7.94 15.83 8.39
C GLU A 183 8.01 17.17 7.67
N PRO A 184 8.94 18.05 8.06
CA PRO A 184 9.21 19.24 7.26
C PRO A 184 9.66 18.79 5.88
N ASP A 185 9.14 19.44 4.84
CA ASP A 185 9.57 19.19 3.47
C ASP A 185 11.10 19.28 3.38
N PRO A 186 11.75 18.29 2.74
CA PRO A 186 13.20 18.30 2.62
C PRO A 186 13.65 19.50 1.79
N GLU A 187 14.37 20.42 2.44
CA GLU A 187 14.97 21.55 1.75
C GLU A 187 16.28 21.12 1.09
N ILE A 188 16.28 21.04 -0.24
CA ILE A 188 17.48 20.71 -1.01
C ILE A 188 18.29 21.98 -1.21
N ALA A 189 19.55 21.93 -0.79
CA ALA A 189 20.49 23.01 -1.02
C ALA A 189 21.67 22.56 -1.89
N LEU A 190 22.11 23.47 -2.75
CA LEU A 190 23.28 23.24 -3.58
C LEU A 190 24.55 23.39 -2.73
N TYR A 191 25.40 22.37 -2.73
CA TYR A 191 26.68 22.38 -2.01
C TYR A 191 27.82 22.86 -2.87
N SER A 192 27.95 22.34 -4.08
CA SER A 192 29.00 22.75 -5.02
C SER A 192 28.60 22.51 -6.47
N ILE A 193 29.19 23.31 -7.33
CA ILE A 193 29.11 23.18 -8.78
C ILE A 193 30.52 22.94 -9.31
N GLU A 194 30.69 21.97 -10.17
CA GLU A 194 31.93 21.68 -10.85
C GLU A 194 31.72 21.71 -12.35
N LEU A 195 32.60 22.40 -13.09
CA LEU A 195 32.63 22.42 -14.55
C LEU A 195 33.88 21.70 -15.05
N ASN A 196 33.73 20.65 -15.84
CA ASN A 196 34.82 19.79 -16.31
C ASN A 196 35.75 19.32 -15.19
N GLY A 197 35.18 18.99 -13.99
CA GLY A 197 35.92 18.53 -12.83
C GLY A 197 36.63 19.64 -12.03
N GLN A 198 36.44 20.92 -12.38
CA GLN A 198 36.98 22.05 -11.62
C GLN A 198 35.89 22.77 -10.85
N PRO A 199 36.11 23.14 -9.59
CA PRO A 199 35.15 23.91 -8.80
C PRO A 199 34.79 25.24 -9.48
N TYR A 200 33.48 25.50 -9.61
CA TYR A 200 32.98 26.78 -10.10
C TYR A 200 32.80 27.75 -8.95
N THR A 201 33.68 28.76 -8.85
CA THR A 201 33.73 29.69 -7.71
C THR A 201 33.31 31.14 -8.05
N SER A 202 33.00 31.47 -9.31
CA SER A 202 32.64 32.84 -9.69
C SER A 202 31.19 33.13 -9.33
N GLY A 203 31.02 34.17 -8.50
CA GLY A 203 29.80 34.90 -8.11
C GLY A 203 28.49 34.18 -8.31
N ILE A 204 28.12 33.35 -7.37
CA ILE A 204 26.89 32.53 -7.47
C ILE A 204 25.69 33.47 -7.31
N ASP A 205 25.29 34.10 -8.39
CA ASP A 205 23.90 34.47 -8.55
C ASP A 205 23.15 33.16 -8.81
N THR A 206 22.47 32.66 -7.79
CA THR A 206 21.80 31.33 -7.81
C THR A 206 20.67 31.25 -8.82
N GLN A 207 20.32 32.33 -9.50
CA GLN A 207 19.21 32.36 -10.44
C GLN A 207 19.62 32.12 -11.90
N ASN A 208 20.87 32.43 -12.27
CA ASN A 208 21.33 32.27 -13.66
C ASN A 208 22.82 31.91 -13.75
N ILE A 209 23.14 30.64 -13.87
CA ILE A 209 24.50 30.20 -14.14
C ILE A 209 24.67 30.06 -15.66
N LYS A 210 25.49 30.93 -16.25
CA LYS A 210 25.85 30.83 -17.67
C LYS A 210 27.09 29.96 -17.80
N VAL A 211 26.94 28.82 -18.45
CA VAL A 211 28.03 27.89 -18.75
C VAL A 211 28.46 28.08 -20.18
N PRO A 212 29.75 28.41 -20.46
CA PRO A 212 30.26 28.43 -21.81
C PRO A 212 30.08 27.05 -22.50
N TRP A 213 29.80 27.05 -23.78
CA TRP A 213 29.55 25.82 -24.55
C TRP A 213 30.73 24.82 -24.57
N GLU A 214 31.95 25.31 -24.32
CA GLU A 214 33.18 24.51 -24.20
C GLU A 214 33.20 23.63 -22.93
N HIS A 215 32.40 23.99 -21.91
CA HIS A 215 32.29 23.22 -20.70
C HIS A 215 31.09 22.29 -20.79
N ASN A 216 31.30 21.07 -21.23
CA ASN A 216 30.25 20.09 -21.52
C ASN A 216 30.00 19.09 -20.38
N ALA A 217 30.76 19.16 -19.27
CA ALA A 217 30.55 18.35 -18.09
C ALA A 217 30.21 19.24 -16.88
N LEU A 218 28.97 19.12 -16.41
CA LEU A 218 28.46 19.81 -15.22
C LEU A 218 28.19 18.77 -14.13
N ALA A 219 28.83 18.92 -12.98
CA ALA A 219 28.52 18.16 -11.78
C ALA A 219 27.92 19.09 -10.71
N LEU A 220 26.79 18.67 -10.16
CA LEU A 220 26.11 19.36 -9.06
C LEU A 220 26.15 18.47 -7.82
N ARG A 221 26.62 18.99 -6.70
CA ARG A 221 26.48 18.36 -5.40
C ARG A 221 25.41 19.07 -4.61
N VAL A 222 24.42 18.32 -4.16
CA VAL A 222 23.31 18.81 -3.35
C VAL A 222 23.30 18.12 -1.99
N TYR A 223 22.76 18.79 -0.99
CA TYR A 223 22.52 18.20 0.32
C TYR A 223 21.12 18.56 0.82
N ILE A 224 20.62 17.76 1.76
CA ILE A 224 19.33 18.00 2.41
C ILE A 224 19.60 18.77 3.71
N LYS A 225 19.02 19.96 3.87
CA LYS A 225 19.23 20.83 5.03
C LYS A 225 18.59 20.32 6.33
N ASN A 226 17.49 19.59 6.24
CA ASN A 226 16.75 19.12 7.40
C ASN A 226 17.48 17.98 8.10
N LYS A 227 18.13 18.30 9.21
CA LYS A 227 18.90 17.35 10.03
C LYS A 227 18.06 16.20 10.59
N ASP A 228 16.77 16.41 10.77
CA ASP A 228 15.88 15.42 11.39
C ASP A 228 15.68 14.16 10.54
N ILE A 229 15.94 14.25 9.22
CA ILE A 229 15.91 13.08 8.33
C ILE A 229 17.05 12.10 8.67
N PHE A 230 18.21 12.61 9.09
CA PHE A 230 19.35 11.76 9.44
C PHE A 230 19.25 11.11 10.83
N GLN A 231 18.42 11.63 11.72
CA GLN A 231 18.18 11.00 13.03
C GLN A 231 17.26 9.77 12.94
N ARG A 232 16.62 9.56 11.78
CA ARG A 232 15.70 8.44 11.54
C ARG A 232 16.36 7.21 10.88
N VAL A 233 17.64 7.30 10.55
CA VAL A 233 18.42 6.14 10.07
C VAL A 233 19.02 5.45 11.28
N PRO A 234 18.74 4.16 11.50
CA PRO A 234 19.27 3.40 12.62
C PRO A 234 20.79 3.20 12.51
#